data_f2bfb3755c0ab11f39f4d4fcb75b51c7
#
_entry.id   f2bfb3755c0ab11f39f4d4fcb75b51c7
#
_cell.length_a   1.000
_cell.length_b   1.000
_cell.length_c   1.000
_cell.angle_alpha   90.00
_cell.angle_beta   90.00
_cell.angle_gamma   90.00
#
_symmetry.space_group_name_H-M   'P 1'
#
loop_
_entity.id
_entity.type
_entity.pdbx_description
1 polymer ?
#
loop_
_entity_poly.entity_id
_entity_poly.type
_entity_poly.pdbx_seq_one_letter_code
_entity_poly.pdbx_strand_id
1 'polypeptide(L)'
;MKKVYWILITIIVTLVLVYVSFYHFISKSDVSTETIILESSYINYAWGFQYNGKVICDSGNIYSFSKSDRAAYVSASTDLETLNNYILSGDTKFVGRVNDKDLKTMKEYAKTIDNNYTEASSGGNDMGANVISIWDYDKNEKTLLKETGDWNKENTSENAKKLNELIEKYMK
;
A
#
# COMPACT_ATOMS: atom_id res chain seq x y z
N MET A 1 10.01 -48.74 -25.10
CA MET A 1 10.66 -47.43 -24.77
C MET A 1 9.78 -46.24 -25.16
N LYS A 2 9.22 -46.12 -26.37
CA LYS A 2 8.41 -44.93 -26.77
C LYS A 2 7.17 -44.65 -25.89
N LYS A 3 6.43 -45.69 -25.42
CA LYS A 3 5.24 -45.52 -24.58
C LYS A 3 5.57 -44.93 -23.17
N VAL A 4 6.69 -45.34 -22.60
CA VAL A 4 7.12 -44.81 -21.29
C VAL A 4 7.50 -43.32 -21.37
N TYR A 5 8.10 -42.90 -22.49
CA TYR A 5 8.45 -41.51 -22.73
C TYR A 5 7.21 -40.61 -22.83
N TRP A 6 6.16 -41.05 -23.50
CA TRP A 6 4.90 -40.32 -23.60
C TRP A 6 4.18 -40.17 -22.24
N ILE A 7 4.21 -41.23 -21.42
CA ILE A 7 3.66 -41.19 -20.05
C ILE A 7 4.39 -40.18 -19.20
N LEU A 8 5.74 -40.14 -19.23
CA LEU A 8 6.55 -39.18 -18.50
C LEU A 8 6.28 -37.73 -18.93
N ILE A 9 6.17 -37.48 -20.24
CA ILE A 9 5.86 -36.14 -20.76
C ILE A 9 4.47 -35.69 -20.28
N THR A 10 3.47 -36.57 -20.32
CA THR A 10 2.12 -36.24 -19.85
C THR A 10 2.12 -35.88 -18.35
N ILE A 11 2.84 -36.63 -17.52
CA ILE A 11 2.94 -36.33 -16.08
C ILE A 11 3.59 -34.97 -15.85
N ILE A 12 4.70 -34.66 -16.55
CA ILE A 12 5.38 -33.37 -16.39
C ILE A 12 4.47 -32.21 -16.81
N VAL A 13 3.77 -32.33 -17.96
CA VAL A 13 2.86 -31.27 -18.42
C VAL A 13 1.71 -31.08 -17.44
N THR A 14 1.16 -32.15 -16.88
CA THR A 14 0.09 -32.05 -15.88
C THR A 14 0.57 -31.37 -14.61
N LEU A 15 1.78 -31.69 -14.12
CA LEU A 15 2.37 -31.05 -12.94
C LEU A 15 2.62 -29.54 -13.18
N VAL A 16 3.09 -29.16 -14.36
CA VAL A 16 3.28 -27.75 -14.72
C VAL A 16 1.94 -27.01 -14.79
N LEU A 17 0.91 -27.59 -15.37
CA LEU A 17 -0.43 -26.99 -15.43
C LEU A 17 -1.04 -26.83 -14.03
N VAL A 18 -0.90 -27.83 -13.16
CA VAL A 18 -1.35 -27.74 -11.77
C VAL A 18 -0.58 -26.65 -11.01
N TYR A 19 0.74 -26.57 -11.18
CA TYR A 19 1.56 -25.53 -10.56
C TYR A 19 1.16 -24.13 -11.03
N VAL A 20 0.98 -23.91 -12.33
CA VAL A 20 0.55 -22.63 -12.91
C VAL A 20 -0.85 -22.24 -12.41
N SER A 21 -1.78 -23.21 -12.38
CA SER A 21 -3.14 -22.98 -11.88
C SER A 21 -3.15 -22.65 -10.38
N PHE A 22 -2.33 -23.33 -9.59
CA PHE A 22 -2.17 -23.08 -8.15
C PHE A 22 -1.50 -21.73 -7.89
N TYR A 23 -0.49 -21.37 -8.69
CA TYR A 23 0.15 -20.05 -8.63
C TYR A 23 -0.83 -18.94 -9.00
N HIS A 24 -1.65 -19.11 -10.03
CA HIS A 24 -2.71 -18.17 -10.39
C HIS A 24 -3.82 -18.07 -9.33
N PHE A 25 -4.14 -19.16 -8.66
CA PHE A 25 -5.13 -19.16 -7.57
C PHE A 25 -4.59 -18.44 -6.33
N ILE A 26 -3.32 -18.65 -5.95
CA ILE A 26 -2.68 -17.94 -4.81
C ILE A 26 -2.45 -16.46 -5.12
N SER A 27 -2.13 -16.11 -6.38
CA SER A 27 -1.91 -14.70 -6.76
C SER A 27 -3.21 -13.89 -6.86
N LYS A 28 -4.35 -14.52 -6.92
CA LYS A 28 -5.66 -13.94 -6.65
C LYS A 28 -6.01 -14.09 -5.17
N SER A 29 -5.16 -13.61 -4.25
CA SER A 29 -5.65 -13.23 -2.92
C SER A 29 -6.75 -12.21 -3.16
N ASP A 30 -7.92 -12.45 -2.58
CA ASP A 30 -9.10 -11.61 -2.77
C ASP A 30 -8.79 -10.22 -2.19
N VAL A 31 -8.24 -9.33 -3.04
CA VAL A 31 -7.87 -7.95 -2.67
C VAL A 31 -9.09 -7.21 -2.10
N SER A 32 -10.29 -7.68 -2.44
CA SER A 32 -11.57 -7.10 -1.99
C SER A 32 -11.84 -7.23 -0.47
N THR A 33 -11.08 -8.07 0.25
CA THR A 33 -11.23 -8.24 1.72
C THR A 33 -10.14 -7.54 2.52
N GLU A 34 -9.17 -6.93 1.87
CA GLU A 34 -8.05 -6.26 2.52
C GLU A 34 -8.42 -4.86 2.99
N THR A 35 -7.92 -4.49 4.16
CA THR A 35 -8.14 -3.17 4.76
C THR A 35 -6.80 -2.46 4.91
N ILE A 36 -6.64 -1.32 4.27
CA ILE A 36 -5.42 -0.52 4.36
C ILE A 36 -5.28 0.06 5.76
N ILE A 37 -4.11 -0.06 6.37
CA ILE A 37 -3.78 0.56 7.66
C ILE A 37 -2.70 1.63 7.54
N LEU A 38 -1.81 1.49 6.56
CA LEU A 38 -0.71 2.42 6.31
C LEU A 38 -0.56 2.67 4.81
N GLU A 39 -0.22 3.90 4.48
CA GLU A 39 0.00 4.33 3.10
C GLU A 39 1.29 5.13 2.98
N SER A 40 2.08 4.84 1.94
CA SER A 40 3.17 5.68 1.46
C SER A 40 2.93 5.95 -0.01
N SER A 41 2.62 7.18 -0.35
CA SER A 41 2.19 7.55 -1.70
C SER A 41 2.82 8.85 -2.19
N TYR A 42 2.86 9.01 -3.49
CA TYR A 42 3.10 10.27 -4.18
C TYR A 42 1.82 10.73 -4.84
N ILE A 43 1.47 12.00 -4.65
CA ILE A 43 0.31 12.63 -5.27
C ILE A 43 0.73 13.92 -5.98
N ASN A 44 0.28 14.11 -7.22
CA ASN A 44 0.53 15.32 -8.00
C ASN A 44 -0.71 15.69 -8.81
N TYR A 45 -1.04 16.98 -8.84
CA TYR A 45 -2.18 17.53 -9.58
C TYR A 45 -1.76 18.43 -10.75
N ALA A 46 -0.51 18.88 -10.78
CA ALA A 46 -0.07 19.95 -11.68
C ALA A 46 0.20 19.49 -13.12
N TRP A 47 0.80 18.29 -13.30
CA TRP A 47 1.24 17.79 -14.59
C TRP A 47 0.42 16.59 -15.07
N GLY A 48 -0.87 16.59 -14.79
CA GLY A 48 -1.74 15.44 -14.89
C GLY A 48 -1.80 14.71 -13.55
N PHE A 49 -3.00 14.25 -13.19
CA PHE A 49 -3.20 13.59 -11.90
C PHE A 49 -2.40 12.29 -11.82
N GLN A 50 -1.61 12.17 -10.76
CA GLN A 50 -0.86 10.99 -10.41
C GLN A 50 -1.09 10.69 -8.93
N TYR A 51 -1.49 9.48 -8.62
CA TYR A 51 -1.60 8.97 -7.27
C TYR A 51 -1.09 7.55 -7.24
N ASN A 52 0.13 7.37 -6.78
CA ASN A 52 0.81 6.09 -6.81
C ASN A 52 1.61 5.87 -5.53
N GLY A 53 1.82 4.61 -5.18
CA GLY A 53 2.55 4.27 -3.98
C GLY A 53 2.41 2.82 -3.57
N LYS A 54 2.57 2.61 -2.26
CA LYS A 54 2.39 1.32 -1.61
C LYS A 54 1.50 1.48 -0.40
N VAL A 55 0.75 0.42 -0.09
CA VAL A 55 -0.07 0.32 1.11
C VAL A 55 0.26 -0.95 1.87
N ILE A 56 0.15 -0.91 3.20
CA ILE A 56 0.17 -2.08 4.08
C ILE A 56 -1.25 -2.30 4.57
N CYS A 57 -1.74 -3.53 4.39
CA CYS A 57 -3.05 -3.92 4.87
C CYS A 57 -2.99 -4.55 6.27
N ASP A 58 -4.13 -4.68 6.90
CA ASP A 58 -4.29 -5.26 8.25
C ASP A 58 -3.85 -6.72 8.32
N SER A 59 -3.88 -7.45 7.19
CA SER A 59 -3.28 -8.78 7.03
C SER A 59 -1.75 -8.78 7.03
N GLY A 60 -1.12 -7.61 6.87
CA GLY A 60 0.32 -7.44 6.64
C GLY A 60 0.73 -7.49 5.17
N ASN A 61 -0.16 -7.74 4.25
CA ASN A 61 0.14 -7.72 2.83
C ASN A 61 0.47 -6.28 2.37
N ILE A 62 1.43 -6.21 1.45
CA ILE A 62 1.89 -4.95 0.86
C ILE A 62 1.47 -4.96 -0.61
N TYR A 63 0.78 -3.89 -1.01
CA TYR A 63 0.37 -3.70 -2.39
C TYR A 63 0.95 -2.40 -2.94
N SER A 64 1.39 -2.42 -4.20
CA SER A 64 1.69 -1.21 -4.97
C SER A 64 0.51 -0.85 -5.85
N PHE A 65 0.26 0.44 -6.02
CA PHE A 65 -0.81 0.96 -6.85
C PHE A 65 -0.35 2.15 -7.68
N SER A 66 -1.05 2.40 -8.79
CA SER A 66 -0.88 3.59 -9.62
C SER A 66 -2.23 3.99 -10.21
N LYS A 67 -2.67 5.20 -9.92
CA LYS A 67 -3.97 5.75 -10.32
C LYS A 67 -3.77 7.09 -11.03
N SER A 68 -4.50 7.29 -12.11
CA SER A 68 -4.44 8.53 -12.93
C SER A 68 -5.80 9.20 -13.13
N ASP A 69 -6.88 8.62 -12.61
CA ASP A 69 -8.23 9.20 -12.68
C ASP A 69 -8.48 10.12 -11.47
N ARG A 70 -8.37 11.44 -11.73
CA ARG A 70 -8.62 12.47 -10.70
C ARG A 70 -10.06 12.48 -10.22
N ALA A 71 -11.03 12.29 -11.11
CA ALA A 71 -12.44 12.35 -10.74
C ALA A 71 -12.83 11.18 -9.84
N ALA A 72 -12.36 9.98 -10.17
CA ALA A 72 -12.55 8.81 -9.33
C ALA A 72 -11.86 8.96 -7.96
N TYR A 73 -10.62 9.50 -7.92
CA TYR A 73 -9.93 9.79 -6.67
C TYR A 73 -10.71 10.79 -5.79
N VAL A 74 -11.14 11.92 -6.35
CA VAL A 74 -11.90 12.95 -5.60
C VAL A 74 -13.18 12.36 -5.04
N SER A 75 -13.91 11.56 -5.82
CA SER A 75 -15.10 10.86 -5.35
C SER A 75 -14.79 9.86 -4.22
N ALA A 76 -13.72 9.07 -4.37
CA ALA A 76 -13.32 8.05 -3.39
C ALA A 76 -12.74 8.64 -2.11
N SER A 77 -12.09 9.81 -2.17
CA SER A 77 -11.41 10.43 -1.03
C SER A 77 -12.35 10.98 0.07
N THR A 78 -13.65 10.87 -0.13
CA THR A 78 -14.67 11.34 0.83
C THR A 78 -14.79 10.45 2.08
N ASP A 79 -14.43 9.17 1.96
CA ASP A 79 -14.39 8.22 3.07
C ASP A 79 -13.33 7.14 2.84
N LEU A 80 -12.81 6.54 3.91
CA LEU A 80 -11.71 5.59 3.82
C LEU A 80 -12.11 4.24 3.21
N GLU A 81 -13.34 3.79 3.36
CA GLU A 81 -13.79 2.53 2.77
C GLU A 81 -13.83 2.65 1.24
N THR A 82 -14.39 3.74 0.73
CA THR A 82 -14.43 4.01 -0.71
C THR A 82 -13.01 4.20 -1.27
N LEU A 83 -12.13 4.91 -0.55
CA LEU A 83 -10.74 5.08 -0.95
C LEU A 83 -9.95 3.77 -0.92
N ASN A 84 -10.18 2.91 0.08
CA ASN A 84 -9.63 1.56 0.16
C ASN A 84 -9.97 0.75 -1.10
N ASN A 85 -11.26 0.72 -1.44
CA ASN A 85 -11.74 0.00 -2.61
C ASN A 85 -11.16 0.57 -3.92
N TYR A 86 -11.04 1.89 -4.02
CA TYR A 86 -10.42 2.56 -5.17
C TYR A 86 -8.93 2.20 -5.31
N ILE A 87 -8.15 2.27 -4.23
CA ILE A 87 -6.72 1.93 -4.25
C ILE A 87 -6.54 0.46 -4.59
N LEU A 88 -7.26 -0.44 -3.93
CA LEU A 88 -7.10 -1.89 -4.07
C LEU A 88 -7.77 -2.47 -5.32
N SER A 89 -8.46 -1.68 -6.14
CA SER A 89 -9.06 -2.13 -7.40
C SER A 89 -8.09 -2.08 -8.59
N GLY A 90 -8.40 -2.84 -9.64
CA GLY A 90 -7.72 -2.76 -10.94
C GLY A 90 -6.27 -3.25 -10.90
N ASP A 91 -5.32 -2.39 -11.31
CA ASP A 91 -3.91 -2.77 -11.51
C ASP A 91 -3.06 -2.82 -10.24
N THR A 92 -3.68 -2.93 -9.07
CA THR A 92 -2.97 -3.07 -7.80
C THR A 92 -2.25 -4.40 -7.73
N LYS A 93 -0.97 -4.38 -7.32
CA LYS A 93 -0.08 -5.54 -7.33
C LYS A 93 0.41 -5.87 -5.94
N PHE A 94 0.31 -7.13 -5.56
CA PHE A 94 0.99 -7.64 -4.38
C PHE A 94 2.50 -7.56 -4.58
N VAL A 95 3.22 -6.97 -3.61
CA VAL A 95 4.68 -6.77 -3.70
C VAL A 95 5.44 -7.34 -2.52
N GLY A 96 4.76 -7.75 -1.46
CA GLY A 96 5.40 -8.36 -0.32
C GLY A 96 4.52 -8.44 0.92
N ARG A 97 5.14 -8.78 2.04
CA ARG A 97 4.45 -8.91 3.33
C ARG A 97 5.33 -8.40 4.48
N VAL A 98 4.72 -7.68 5.40
CA VAL A 98 5.32 -7.35 6.70
C VAL A 98 5.31 -8.60 7.57
N ASN A 99 6.38 -8.86 8.31
CA ASN A 99 6.37 -9.96 9.28
C ASN A 99 5.43 -9.65 10.45
N ASP A 100 4.90 -10.68 11.08
CA ASP A 100 3.84 -10.55 12.10
C ASP A 100 4.28 -9.71 13.32
N LYS A 101 5.56 -9.77 13.69
CA LYS A 101 6.12 -8.99 14.80
C LYS A 101 6.11 -7.49 14.47
N ASP A 102 6.62 -7.11 13.30
CA ASP A 102 6.69 -5.70 12.88
C ASP A 102 5.28 -5.16 12.62
N LEU A 103 4.38 -5.96 12.03
CA LEU A 103 2.97 -5.59 11.83
C LEU A 103 2.28 -5.28 13.16
N LYS A 104 2.46 -6.13 14.17
CA LYS A 104 1.93 -5.89 15.51
C LYS A 104 2.47 -4.59 16.09
N THR A 105 3.78 -4.36 15.97
CA THR A 105 4.43 -3.15 16.46
C THR A 105 3.94 -1.90 15.72
N MET A 106 3.74 -1.97 14.39
CA MET A 106 3.16 -0.87 13.62
C MET A 106 1.74 -0.52 14.12
N LYS A 107 0.91 -1.53 14.34
CA LYS A 107 -0.46 -1.34 14.87
C LYS A 107 -0.47 -0.74 16.29
N GLU A 108 0.50 -1.11 17.13
CA GLU A 108 0.65 -0.55 18.48
C GLU A 108 1.08 0.92 18.44
N TYR A 109 2.07 1.27 17.63
CA TYR A 109 2.50 2.67 17.47
C TYR A 109 1.39 3.54 16.88
N ALA A 110 0.68 3.04 15.87
CA ALA A 110 -0.42 3.76 15.23
C ALA A 110 -1.50 4.24 16.20
N LYS A 111 -1.79 3.44 17.25
CA LYS A 111 -2.81 3.77 18.27
C LYS A 111 -2.41 4.90 19.22
N THR A 112 -1.12 5.22 19.30
CA THR A 112 -0.56 6.10 20.34
C THR A 112 0.19 7.30 19.76
N ILE A 113 -0.18 7.72 18.55
CA ILE A 113 0.42 8.87 17.88
C ILE A 113 -0.29 10.14 18.33
N ASP A 114 0.50 11.08 18.86
CA ASP A 114 0.04 12.41 19.20
C ASP A 114 0.12 13.34 17.98
N ASN A 115 -0.77 14.33 17.91
CA ASN A 115 -0.82 15.32 16.82
C ASN A 115 0.23 16.44 17.02
N ASN A 116 1.50 16.08 17.06
CA ASN A 116 2.62 17.00 17.18
C ASN A 116 3.32 17.15 15.83
N TYR A 117 3.11 18.28 15.17
CA TYR A 117 3.67 18.53 13.85
C TYR A 117 4.70 19.65 13.85
N THR A 118 5.75 19.48 13.02
CA THR A 118 6.56 20.58 12.49
C THR A 118 6.21 20.81 11.04
N GLU A 119 6.18 22.05 10.60
CA GLU A 119 5.89 22.43 9.23
C GLU A 119 7.00 23.35 8.72
N ALA A 120 7.42 23.17 7.47
CA ALA A 120 8.36 24.02 6.80
C ALA A 120 8.01 24.08 5.29
N SER A 121 8.10 25.26 4.70
CA SER A 121 7.98 25.39 3.24
C SER A 121 9.20 24.77 2.56
N SER A 122 8.99 23.99 1.51
CA SER A 122 10.09 23.45 0.69
C SER A 122 10.64 24.44 -0.33
N GLY A 123 9.92 25.51 -0.61
CA GLY A 123 10.27 26.50 -1.63
C GLY A 123 10.08 26.02 -3.08
N GLY A 124 9.49 24.83 -3.29
CA GLY A 124 9.10 24.32 -4.59
C GLY A 124 7.61 24.54 -4.84
N ASN A 125 7.24 24.76 -6.11
CA ASN A 125 5.85 24.78 -6.53
C ASN A 125 5.65 23.66 -7.55
N ASP A 126 4.50 23.00 -7.49
CA ASP A 126 4.09 21.96 -8.45
C ASP A 126 4.96 20.68 -8.46
N MET A 127 5.70 20.42 -7.38
CA MET A 127 6.50 19.20 -7.25
C MET A 127 5.66 17.97 -6.85
N GLY A 128 4.41 18.20 -6.42
CA GLY A 128 3.60 17.18 -5.78
C GLY A 128 4.08 16.86 -4.36
N ALA A 129 3.49 15.87 -3.75
CA ALA A 129 3.78 15.48 -2.37
C ALA A 129 4.02 13.97 -2.22
N ASN A 130 5.09 13.60 -1.52
CA ASN A 130 5.23 12.26 -0.95
C ASN A 130 4.60 12.27 0.44
N VAL A 131 3.67 11.37 0.66
CA VAL A 131 2.84 11.33 1.86
C VAL A 131 2.95 9.96 2.52
N ILE A 132 3.20 9.94 3.83
CA ILE A 132 3.08 8.75 4.67
C ILE A 132 1.97 9.01 5.67
N SER A 133 0.99 8.11 5.73
CA SER A 133 -0.18 8.26 6.60
C SER A 133 -0.67 6.94 7.19
N ILE A 134 -1.37 7.07 8.32
CA ILE A 134 -2.13 6.00 8.96
C ILE A 134 -3.60 6.19 8.62
N TRP A 135 -4.32 5.08 8.46
CA TRP A 135 -5.75 5.05 8.27
C TRP A 135 -6.45 4.58 9.55
N ASP A 136 -7.36 5.38 10.05
CA ASP A 136 -8.20 5.10 11.21
C ASP A 136 -9.67 5.03 10.76
N TYR A 137 -10.17 3.82 10.55
CA TYR A 137 -11.54 3.60 10.09
C TYR A 137 -12.60 3.94 11.14
N ASP A 138 -12.27 3.83 12.43
CA ASP A 138 -13.21 4.16 13.50
C ASP A 138 -13.53 5.66 13.52
N LYS A 139 -12.55 6.48 13.10
CA LYS A 139 -12.69 7.94 12.99
C LYS A 139 -12.95 8.41 11.57
N ASN A 140 -12.86 7.53 10.58
CA ASN A 140 -12.83 7.87 9.15
C ASN A 140 -11.79 8.95 8.81
N GLU A 141 -10.57 8.80 9.36
CA GLU A 141 -9.49 9.80 9.25
C GLU A 141 -8.19 9.19 8.78
N LYS A 142 -7.43 9.98 8.01
CA LYS A 142 -6.02 9.73 7.70
C LYS A 142 -5.16 10.62 8.58
N THR A 143 -4.38 10.02 9.46
CA THR A 143 -3.38 10.75 10.24
C THR A 143 -2.09 10.83 9.45
N LEU A 144 -1.65 12.04 9.13
CA LEU A 144 -0.40 12.30 8.44
C LEU A 144 0.78 11.99 9.36
N LEU A 145 1.74 11.21 8.89
CA LEU A 145 3.03 11.00 9.57
C LEU A 145 4.11 11.91 8.98
N LYS A 146 4.17 11.98 7.66
CA LYS A 146 5.17 12.76 6.95
C LYS A 146 4.64 13.17 5.59
N GLU A 147 4.94 14.40 5.20
CA GLU A 147 4.76 14.95 3.87
C GLU A 147 6.02 15.65 3.43
N THR A 148 6.47 15.40 2.21
CA THR A 148 7.63 16.08 1.60
C THR A 148 7.30 16.41 0.15
N GLY A 149 7.58 17.64 -0.26
CA GLY A 149 7.27 18.14 -1.60
C GLY A 149 7.06 19.64 -1.57
N ASP A 150 5.93 20.13 -2.06
CA ASP A 150 5.58 21.55 -2.01
C ASP A 150 5.51 22.09 -0.57
N TRP A 151 5.14 21.24 0.35
CA TRP A 151 5.20 21.46 1.80
C TRP A 151 5.96 20.32 2.47
N ASN A 152 6.65 20.64 3.56
CA ASN A 152 7.24 19.65 4.45
C ASN A 152 6.50 19.69 5.77
N LYS A 153 5.88 18.57 6.13
CA LYS A 153 5.16 18.40 7.39
C LYS A 153 5.52 17.06 7.98
N GLU A 154 5.90 17.02 9.25
CA GLU A 154 6.29 15.78 9.90
C GLU A 154 5.70 15.71 11.31
N ASN A 155 5.14 14.56 11.64
CA ASN A 155 4.74 14.25 13.00
C ASN A 155 5.99 13.93 13.82
N THR A 156 6.25 14.73 14.86
CA THR A 156 7.49 14.67 15.66
C THR A 156 7.37 13.80 16.91
N SER A 157 6.19 13.18 17.15
CA SER A 157 6.03 12.26 18.26
C SER A 157 6.96 11.06 18.13
N GLU A 158 7.42 10.52 19.27
CA GLU A 158 8.38 9.40 19.27
C GLU A 158 7.84 8.17 18.55
N ASN A 159 6.55 7.87 18.74
CA ASN A 159 5.92 6.72 18.08
C ASN A 159 5.73 6.93 16.57
N ALA A 160 5.47 8.16 16.11
CA ALA A 160 5.44 8.47 14.69
C ALA A 160 6.82 8.26 14.04
N LYS A 161 7.90 8.68 14.68
CA LYS A 161 9.28 8.45 14.17
C LYS A 161 9.60 6.97 14.06
N LYS A 162 9.35 6.19 15.12
CA LYS A 162 9.54 4.73 15.11
C LYS A 162 8.71 4.04 14.02
N LEU A 163 7.47 4.50 13.85
CA LEU A 163 6.59 3.96 12.82
C LEU A 163 7.10 4.30 11.41
N ASN A 164 7.58 5.53 11.17
CA ASN A 164 8.19 5.91 9.90
C ASN A 164 9.41 5.03 9.55
N GLU A 165 10.29 4.74 10.52
CA GLU A 165 11.43 3.83 10.31
C GLU A 165 10.98 2.43 9.89
N LEU A 166 9.93 1.89 10.53
CA LEU A 166 9.36 0.59 10.16
C LEU A 166 8.72 0.62 8.78
N ILE A 167 7.99 1.69 8.44
CA ILE A 167 7.37 1.86 7.12
C ILE A 167 8.44 1.92 6.04
N GLU A 168 9.48 2.72 6.23
CA GLU A 168 10.58 2.84 5.27
C GLU A 168 11.30 1.51 5.01
N LYS A 169 11.39 0.63 6.00
CA LYS A 169 11.96 -0.71 5.84
C LYS A 169 11.22 -1.55 4.80
N TYR A 170 9.91 -1.39 4.69
CA TYR A 170 9.04 -2.23 3.85
C TYR A 170 8.56 -1.52 2.58
N MET A 171 8.58 -0.18 2.55
CA MET A 171 8.00 0.62 1.48
C MET A 171 9.04 1.17 0.48
N LYS A 172 10.34 0.89 0.71
CA LYS A 172 11.42 1.27 -0.25
C LYS A 172 11.30 0.57 -1.59
#